data_733f297263206f1e370faa01f2e9502b
#
_entry.id   733f297263206f1e370faa01f2e9502b
#
_cell.length_a   1.000
_cell.length_b   1.000
_cell.length_c   1.000
_cell.angle_alpha   90.00
_cell.angle_beta   90.00
_cell.angle_gamma   90.00
#
_symmetry.space_group_name_H-M   'P 1'
#
loop_
_entity.id
_entity.type
_entity.pdbx_description
1 polymer ?
#
loop_
_entity_poly.entity_id
_entity_poly.type
_entity_poly.pdbx_seq_one_letter_code
_entity_poly.pdbx_strand_id
1 'polypeptide(L)'
;ELTQRAWDKGVQVMVEGPGHVPYNQIAANMQLQKRLCHGAPFYVLGPLVTDVAPGYDHITSAIGGTLAAVSGANFLCYVTPAEHLGLPDLNDVREGVIATRIAAHAADLANGNKQAWEWDLKMARARKVLDWPAQLDLAIDPVKAKEYRCRKNKSDDEACSMCGDYC
;
A
#
# COMPACT_ATOMS: atom_id res chain seq x y z
N GLU A 1 -10.87 -20.06 -18.76
CA GLU A 1 -10.42 -20.77 -19.97
C GLU A 1 -8.91 -20.59 -20.20
N LEU A 2 -8.38 -19.34 -20.41
CA LEU A 2 -6.95 -19.11 -20.68
C LEU A 2 -6.05 -19.64 -19.56
N THR A 3 -6.42 -19.42 -18.30
CA THR A 3 -5.71 -19.95 -17.12
C THR A 3 -5.55 -21.47 -17.20
N GLN A 4 -6.64 -22.17 -17.51
CA GLN A 4 -6.62 -23.65 -17.63
C GLN A 4 -5.75 -24.11 -18.81
N ARG A 5 -5.87 -23.43 -19.95
CA ARG A 5 -5.05 -23.75 -21.15
C ARG A 5 -3.55 -23.58 -20.89
N ALA A 6 -3.15 -22.59 -20.11
CA ALA A 6 -1.75 -22.39 -19.73
C ALA A 6 -1.28 -23.51 -18.79
N TRP A 7 -2.08 -23.84 -17.78
CA TRP A 7 -1.76 -24.94 -16.85
C TRP A 7 -1.67 -26.29 -17.55
N ASP A 8 -2.56 -26.58 -18.51
CA ASP A 8 -2.50 -27.80 -19.32
C ASP A 8 -1.18 -27.92 -20.13
N LYS A 9 -0.49 -26.80 -20.34
CA LYS A 9 0.83 -26.72 -20.97
C LYS A 9 1.99 -26.63 -19.95
N GLY A 10 1.72 -26.76 -18.66
CA GLY A 10 2.72 -26.63 -17.60
C GLY A 10 3.27 -25.22 -17.40
N VAL A 11 2.53 -24.18 -17.84
CA VAL A 11 2.93 -22.78 -17.73
C VAL A 11 2.30 -22.16 -16.47
N GLN A 12 3.10 -21.46 -15.67
CA GLN A 12 2.59 -20.67 -14.56
C GLN A 12 1.73 -19.50 -15.08
N VAL A 13 0.69 -19.17 -14.33
CA VAL A 13 -0.27 -18.11 -14.69
C VAL A 13 -0.46 -17.17 -13.52
N MET A 14 -0.46 -15.88 -13.83
CA MET A 14 -0.98 -14.83 -12.99
C MET A 14 -2.06 -14.08 -13.76
N VAL A 15 -3.21 -13.87 -13.15
CA VAL A 15 -4.34 -13.16 -13.75
C VAL A 15 -4.22 -11.68 -13.42
N GLU A 16 -4.33 -10.83 -14.41
CA GLU A 16 -4.41 -9.38 -14.21
C GLU A 16 -5.86 -8.97 -14.00
N GLY A 17 -6.06 -8.01 -13.10
CA GLY A 17 -7.38 -7.53 -12.70
C GLY A 17 -7.65 -6.08 -13.07
N PRO A 18 -8.81 -5.57 -12.65
CA PRO A 18 -9.26 -4.23 -13.02
C PRO A 18 -8.42 -3.14 -12.35
N GLY A 19 -8.20 -2.04 -13.09
CA GLY A 19 -7.51 -0.84 -12.61
C GLY A 19 -8.43 0.23 -12.04
N HIS A 20 -9.68 0.31 -12.49
CA HIS A 20 -10.69 1.27 -12.04
C HIS A 20 -11.95 0.52 -11.62
N VAL A 21 -12.25 0.54 -10.33
CA VAL A 21 -13.41 -0.19 -9.76
C VAL A 21 -14.00 0.62 -8.61
N PRO A 22 -15.31 0.89 -8.61
CA PRO A 22 -15.98 1.46 -7.45
C PRO A 22 -15.69 0.65 -6.19
N TYR A 23 -15.41 1.33 -5.09
CA TYR A 23 -14.96 0.73 -3.83
C TYR A 23 -15.81 -0.47 -3.39
N ASN A 24 -17.14 -0.35 -3.46
CA ASN A 24 -18.10 -1.39 -3.05
C ASN A 24 -18.12 -2.63 -3.98
N GLN A 25 -17.45 -2.60 -5.13
CA GLN A 25 -17.40 -3.72 -6.06
C GLN A 25 -16.07 -4.50 -5.98
N ILE A 26 -15.07 -3.98 -5.30
CA ILE A 26 -13.71 -4.57 -5.26
C ILE A 26 -13.75 -5.98 -4.69
N ALA A 27 -14.34 -6.17 -3.51
CA ALA A 27 -14.39 -7.48 -2.86
C ALA A 27 -15.07 -8.54 -3.74
N ALA A 28 -16.18 -8.18 -4.39
CA ALA A 28 -16.89 -9.06 -5.30
C ALA A 28 -16.04 -9.46 -6.51
N ASN A 29 -15.28 -8.52 -7.08
CA ASN A 29 -14.35 -8.79 -8.17
C ASN A 29 -13.25 -9.77 -7.75
N MET A 30 -12.67 -9.60 -6.56
CA MET A 30 -11.64 -10.51 -6.03
C MET A 30 -12.20 -11.94 -5.86
N GLN A 31 -13.38 -12.07 -5.26
CA GLN A 31 -14.03 -13.37 -5.06
C GLN A 31 -14.41 -14.04 -6.39
N LEU A 32 -14.89 -13.27 -7.36
CA LEU A 32 -15.24 -13.76 -8.68
C LEU A 32 -14.01 -14.32 -9.40
N GLN A 33 -12.90 -13.59 -9.40
CA GLN A 33 -11.63 -14.05 -9.98
C GLN A 33 -11.17 -15.37 -9.33
N LYS A 34 -11.13 -15.43 -8.00
CA LYS A 34 -10.73 -16.64 -7.27
C LYS A 34 -11.56 -17.85 -7.69
N ARG A 35 -12.86 -17.67 -7.85
CA ARG A 35 -13.78 -18.74 -8.25
C ARG A 35 -13.58 -19.15 -9.71
N LEU A 36 -13.55 -18.18 -10.64
CA LEU A 36 -13.47 -18.46 -12.08
C LEU A 36 -12.09 -18.91 -12.54
N CYS A 37 -11.04 -18.45 -11.88
CA CYS A 37 -9.65 -18.75 -12.22
C CYS A 37 -9.04 -19.79 -11.26
N HIS A 38 -9.87 -20.54 -10.53
CA HIS A 38 -9.45 -21.67 -9.70
C HIS A 38 -8.32 -21.31 -8.70
N GLY A 39 -8.35 -20.11 -8.13
CA GLY A 39 -7.35 -19.65 -7.18
C GLY A 39 -6.02 -19.19 -7.78
N ALA A 40 -5.92 -19.04 -9.10
CA ALA A 40 -4.73 -18.47 -9.72
C ALA A 40 -4.34 -17.13 -9.08
N PRO A 41 -3.04 -16.80 -8.93
CA PRO A 41 -2.61 -15.53 -8.39
C PRO A 41 -3.24 -14.36 -9.13
N PHE A 42 -3.65 -13.34 -8.39
CA PHE A 42 -4.35 -12.17 -8.90
C PHE A 42 -3.53 -10.90 -8.68
N TYR A 43 -3.17 -10.25 -9.77
CA TYR A 43 -2.45 -8.98 -9.83
C TYR A 43 -3.44 -7.88 -10.19
N VAL A 44 -3.46 -6.79 -9.44
CA VAL A 44 -4.36 -5.66 -9.68
C VAL A 44 -3.60 -4.34 -9.73
N LEU A 45 -4.05 -3.44 -10.59
CA LEU A 45 -3.58 -2.06 -10.68
C LEU A 45 -4.45 -1.19 -9.77
N GLY A 46 -4.01 -0.99 -8.55
CA GLY A 46 -4.83 -0.32 -7.54
C GLY A 46 -5.75 -1.30 -6.80
N PRO A 47 -7.08 -1.32 -7.01
CA PRO A 47 -7.86 -0.48 -7.95
C PRO A 47 -8.03 0.98 -7.51
N LEU A 48 -8.06 1.88 -8.49
CA LEU A 48 -8.43 3.28 -8.28
C LEU A 48 -9.95 3.36 -8.01
N VAL A 49 -10.31 3.95 -6.89
CA VAL A 49 -11.71 3.96 -6.39
C VAL A 49 -12.51 5.18 -6.84
N THR A 50 -11.86 6.17 -7.43
CA THR A 50 -12.46 7.40 -7.98
C THR A 50 -11.55 8.02 -9.01
N ASP A 51 -12.13 8.74 -9.98
CA ASP A 51 -11.42 9.39 -11.09
C ASP A 51 -11.26 10.91 -10.90
N VAL A 52 -11.79 11.48 -9.82
CA VAL A 52 -11.79 12.94 -9.61
C VAL A 52 -10.57 13.46 -8.86
N ALA A 53 -9.54 12.67 -8.73
CA ALA A 53 -8.34 13.01 -7.96
C ALA A 53 -7.04 12.95 -8.80
N PRO A 54 -6.97 13.58 -10.00
CA PRO A 54 -5.73 13.59 -10.78
C PRO A 54 -4.59 14.22 -9.97
N GLY A 55 -3.40 13.62 -10.05
CA GLY A 55 -2.25 13.96 -9.20
C GLY A 55 -2.23 13.23 -7.86
N TYR A 56 -3.30 12.52 -7.50
CA TYR A 56 -3.44 11.74 -6.26
C TYR A 56 -3.85 10.28 -6.52
N ASP A 57 -3.67 9.78 -7.73
CA ASP A 57 -4.07 8.43 -8.11
C ASP A 57 -3.35 7.34 -7.30
N HIS A 58 -2.14 7.59 -6.81
CA HIS A 58 -1.45 6.73 -5.86
C HIS A 58 -2.20 6.57 -4.53
N ILE A 59 -2.94 7.59 -4.09
CA ILE A 59 -3.77 7.54 -2.88
C ILE A 59 -5.06 6.75 -3.15
N THR A 60 -5.75 7.04 -4.26
CA THR A 60 -6.98 6.32 -4.64
C THR A 60 -6.70 4.84 -4.88
N SER A 61 -5.55 4.52 -5.48
CA SER A 61 -5.02 3.18 -5.65
C SER A 61 -4.71 2.48 -4.32
N ALA A 62 -4.09 3.18 -3.36
CA ALA A 62 -3.79 2.60 -2.06
C ALA A 62 -5.07 2.23 -1.28
N ILE A 63 -6.12 3.05 -1.38
CA ILE A 63 -7.43 2.77 -0.77
C ILE A 63 -8.03 1.49 -1.35
N GLY A 64 -8.13 1.41 -2.67
CA GLY A 64 -8.69 0.24 -3.35
C GLY A 64 -7.80 -0.99 -3.24
N GLY A 65 -6.48 -0.81 -3.32
CA GLY A 65 -5.49 -1.87 -3.19
C GLY A 65 -5.52 -2.55 -1.83
N THR A 66 -5.69 -1.78 -0.75
CA THR A 66 -5.87 -2.35 0.60
C THR A 66 -7.08 -3.29 0.64
N LEU A 67 -8.24 -2.84 0.15
CA LEU A 67 -9.44 -3.68 0.13
C LEU A 67 -9.27 -4.89 -0.80
N ALA A 68 -8.64 -4.71 -1.96
CA ALA A 68 -8.37 -5.81 -2.88
C ALA A 68 -7.48 -6.88 -2.25
N ALA A 69 -6.40 -6.49 -1.57
CA ALA A 69 -5.48 -7.41 -0.90
C ALA A 69 -6.15 -8.13 0.27
N VAL A 70 -6.94 -7.43 1.10
CA VAL A 70 -7.75 -8.07 2.16
C VAL A 70 -8.76 -9.07 1.57
N SER A 71 -9.31 -8.78 0.38
CA SER A 71 -10.30 -9.61 -0.29
C SER A 71 -9.71 -10.73 -1.17
N GLY A 72 -8.37 -10.83 -1.25
CA GLY A 72 -7.70 -11.96 -1.89
C GLY A 72 -6.80 -11.64 -3.09
N ALA A 73 -6.55 -10.39 -3.45
CA ALA A 73 -5.50 -10.08 -4.41
C ALA A 73 -4.12 -10.51 -3.87
N ASN A 74 -3.26 -10.99 -4.75
CA ASN A 74 -1.94 -11.51 -4.38
C ASN A 74 -0.82 -10.50 -4.65
N PHE A 75 -1.02 -9.61 -5.62
CA PHE A 75 -0.05 -8.60 -6.02
C PHE A 75 -0.75 -7.27 -6.26
N LEU A 76 -0.16 -6.20 -5.77
CA LEU A 76 -0.58 -4.82 -6.02
C LEU A 76 0.44 -4.14 -6.93
N CYS A 77 0.00 -3.66 -8.09
CA CYS A 77 0.77 -2.72 -8.88
C CYS A 77 0.74 -1.34 -8.20
N TYR A 78 1.87 -0.65 -8.20
CA TYR A 78 1.87 0.74 -7.77
C TYR A 78 1.29 1.64 -8.86
N VAL A 79 0.68 2.74 -8.43
CA VAL A 79 0.22 3.84 -9.29
C VAL A 79 0.92 5.09 -8.82
N THR A 80 1.35 5.92 -9.77
CA THR A 80 2.08 7.16 -9.46
C THR A 80 1.15 8.37 -9.37
N PRO A 81 1.59 9.49 -8.76
CA PRO A 81 0.86 10.76 -8.84
C PRO A 81 0.66 11.26 -10.27
N ALA A 82 1.57 10.87 -11.19
CA ALA A 82 1.53 11.28 -12.60
C ALA A 82 0.56 10.46 -13.45
N GLU A 83 -0.10 9.44 -12.89
CA GLU A 83 -1.04 8.59 -13.62
C GLU A 83 -2.11 9.42 -14.31
N HIS A 84 -2.41 9.11 -15.58
CA HIS A 84 -3.31 9.85 -16.48
C HIS A 84 -2.86 11.29 -16.83
N LEU A 85 -1.75 11.80 -16.28
CA LEU A 85 -1.28 13.17 -16.49
C LEU A 85 -0.01 13.24 -17.35
N GLY A 86 0.88 12.26 -17.23
CA GLY A 86 2.14 12.26 -17.97
C GLY A 86 3.07 11.12 -17.60
N LEU A 87 4.25 11.11 -18.19
CA LEU A 87 5.27 10.12 -17.87
C LEU A 87 5.83 10.40 -16.47
N PRO A 88 5.82 9.42 -15.54
CA PRO A 88 6.30 9.62 -14.18
C PRO A 88 7.82 9.83 -14.14
N ASP A 89 8.27 10.69 -13.24
CA ASP A 89 9.67 10.80 -12.86
C ASP A 89 10.03 9.85 -11.71
N LEU A 90 11.28 9.91 -11.24
CA LEU A 90 11.76 9.06 -10.15
C LEU A 90 11.02 9.31 -8.83
N ASN A 91 10.62 10.56 -8.55
CA ASN A 91 9.90 10.91 -7.33
C ASN A 91 8.45 10.39 -7.39
N ASP A 92 7.81 10.50 -8.55
CA ASP A 92 6.47 9.95 -8.79
C ASP A 92 6.46 8.43 -8.55
N VAL A 93 7.45 7.71 -9.10
CA VAL A 93 7.61 6.27 -8.89
C VAL A 93 7.79 5.95 -7.41
N ARG A 94 8.64 6.71 -6.72
CA ARG A 94 8.86 6.54 -5.27
C ARG A 94 7.58 6.74 -4.47
N GLU A 95 6.83 7.83 -4.70
CA GLU A 95 5.56 8.10 -4.02
C GLU A 95 4.54 6.98 -4.27
N GLY A 96 4.42 6.50 -5.50
CA GLY A 96 3.53 5.40 -5.86
C GLY A 96 3.90 4.09 -5.15
N VAL A 97 5.19 3.74 -5.14
CA VAL A 97 5.68 2.53 -4.45
C VAL A 97 5.44 2.62 -2.94
N ILE A 98 5.70 3.76 -2.32
CA ILE A 98 5.47 3.95 -0.89
C ILE A 98 3.97 3.85 -0.56
N ALA A 99 3.10 4.49 -1.33
CA ALA A 99 1.65 4.41 -1.14
C ALA A 99 1.16 2.94 -1.21
N THR A 100 1.63 2.20 -2.21
CA THR A 100 1.28 0.78 -2.38
C THR A 100 1.84 -0.10 -1.26
N ARG A 101 3.05 0.17 -0.77
CA ARG A 101 3.61 -0.54 0.40
C ARG A 101 2.78 -0.29 1.67
N ILE A 102 2.26 0.92 1.87
CA ILE A 102 1.36 1.23 2.99
C ILE A 102 0.05 0.43 2.85
N ALA A 103 -0.52 0.38 1.64
CA ALA A 103 -1.72 -0.40 1.36
C ALA A 103 -1.51 -1.90 1.64
N ALA A 104 -0.40 -2.46 1.16
CA ALA A 104 -0.05 -3.86 1.37
C ALA A 104 0.17 -4.17 2.87
N HIS A 105 0.89 -3.32 3.60
CA HIS A 105 1.11 -3.48 5.04
C HIS A 105 -0.21 -3.45 5.83
N ALA A 106 -1.11 -2.52 5.51
CA ALA A 106 -2.44 -2.45 6.12
C ALA A 106 -3.27 -3.73 5.85
N ALA A 107 -3.18 -4.28 4.64
CA ALA A 107 -3.83 -5.55 4.31
C ALA A 107 -3.19 -6.73 5.04
N ASP A 108 -1.86 -6.76 5.18
CA ASP A 108 -1.15 -7.79 5.93
C ASP A 108 -1.57 -7.82 7.41
N LEU A 109 -1.73 -6.64 8.03
CA LEU A 109 -2.27 -6.53 9.39
C LEU A 109 -3.69 -7.11 9.47
N ALA A 110 -4.57 -6.73 8.55
CA ALA A 110 -5.95 -7.22 8.50
C ALA A 110 -6.03 -8.73 8.28
N ASN A 111 -5.11 -9.29 7.50
CA ASN A 111 -4.99 -10.73 7.24
C ASN A 111 -4.26 -11.52 8.35
N GLY A 112 -3.85 -10.86 9.43
CA GLY A 112 -3.22 -11.50 10.59
C GLY A 112 -1.76 -11.91 10.37
N ASN A 113 -1.03 -11.24 9.45
CA ASN A 113 0.39 -11.49 9.24
C ASN A 113 1.20 -11.10 10.49
N LYS A 114 1.82 -12.10 11.12
CA LYS A 114 2.58 -11.91 12.36
C LYS A 114 3.74 -10.94 12.22
N GLN A 115 4.44 -10.94 11.10
CA GLN A 115 5.59 -10.05 10.87
C GLN A 115 5.13 -8.58 10.75
N ALA A 116 3.99 -8.34 10.09
CA ALA A 116 3.40 -7.01 10.00
C ALA A 116 2.99 -6.51 11.39
N TRP A 117 2.34 -7.34 12.19
CA TRP A 117 1.97 -7.02 13.58
C TRP A 117 3.17 -6.75 14.47
N GLU A 118 4.25 -7.54 14.34
CA GLU A 118 5.48 -7.31 15.09
C GLU A 118 6.15 -5.98 14.71
N TRP A 119 6.11 -5.62 13.43
CA TRP A 119 6.65 -4.34 12.96
C TRP A 119 5.88 -3.15 13.55
N ASP A 120 4.54 -3.17 13.48
CA ASP A 120 3.70 -2.14 14.09
C ASP A 120 3.89 -2.05 15.60
N LEU A 121 4.01 -3.19 16.28
CA LEU A 121 4.26 -3.22 17.71
C LEU A 121 5.61 -2.61 18.10
N LYS A 122 6.67 -2.83 17.30
CA LYS A 122 7.97 -2.17 17.49
C LYS A 122 7.83 -0.66 17.36
N MET A 123 7.13 -0.19 16.34
CA MET A 123 6.85 1.24 16.14
C MET A 123 6.04 1.82 17.32
N ALA A 124 5.00 1.13 17.80
CA ALA A 124 4.20 1.57 18.92
C ALA A 124 5.02 1.69 20.22
N ARG A 125 5.94 0.74 20.47
CA ARG A 125 6.86 0.77 21.61
C ARG A 125 7.85 1.95 21.51
N ALA A 126 8.44 2.17 20.35
CA ALA A 126 9.32 3.32 20.10
C ALA A 126 8.59 4.66 20.31
N ARG A 127 7.34 4.76 19.85
CA ARG A 127 6.49 5.95 20.09
C ARG A 127 6.20 6.18 21.56
N LYS A 128 5.93 5.13 22.32
CA LYS A 128 5.59 5.24 23.75
C LYS A 128 6.71 5.90 24.57
N VAL A 129 7.96 5.69 24.19
CA VAL A 129 9.13 6.24 24.91
C VAL A 129 9.83 7.36 24.13
N LEU A 130 9.21 7.88 23.07
CA LEU A 130 9.74 8.95 22.21
C LEU A 130 11.13 8.62 21.62
N ASP A 131 11.42 7.33 21.36
CA ASP A 131 12.63 6.90 20.68
C ASP A 131 12.56 7.26 19.19
N TRP A 132 12.96 8.46 18.85
CA TRP A 132 12.93 8.98 17.49
C TRP A 132 13.84 8.24 16.53
N PRO A 133 15.08 7.89 16.88
CA PRO A 133 15.91 7.05 16.02
C PRO A 133 15.21 5.75 15.60
N ALA A 134 14.68 5.00 16.57
CA ALA A 134 13.96 3.76 16.26
C ALA A 134 12.68 4.00 15.43
N GLN A 135 11.92 5.08 15.70
CA GLN A 135 10.73 5.41 14.91
C GLN A 135 11.06 5.72 13.45
N LEU A 136 12.16 6.45 13.22
CA LEU A 136 12.60 6.80 11.86
C LEU A 136 13.12 5.58 11.11
N ASP A 137 13.86 4.70 11.77
CA ASP A 137 14.38 3.47 11.16
C ASP A 137 13.29 2.44 10.86
N LEU A 138 12.22 2.41 11.66
CA LEU A 138 11.05 1.55 11.46
C LEU A 138 10.06 2.09 10.42
N ALA A 139 10.20 3.32 9.96
CA ALA A 139 9.25 3.91 9.01
C ALA A 139 9.29 3.20 7.65
N ILE A 140 8.15 3.06 6.98
CA ILE A 140 8.08 2.56 5.59
C ILE A 140 8.86 3.49 4.65
N ASP A 141 8.83 4.79 4.88
CA ASP A 141 9.66 5.79 4.23
C ASP A 141 10.50 6.56 5.26
N PRO A 142 11.68 6.06 5.66
CA PRO A 142 12.52 6.70 6.66
C PRO A 142 13.10 8.04 6.17
N VAL A 143 13.27 8.21 4.87
CA VAL A 143 13.81 9.46 4.30
C VAL A 143 12.81 10.59 4.47
N LYS A 144 11.57 10.40 4.05
CA LYS A 144 10.49 11.38 4.19
C LYS A 144 10.17 11.66 5.67
N ALA A 145 10.12 10.61 6.50
CA ALA A 145 9.88 10.74 7.93
C ALA A 145 10.96 11.61 8.61
N LYS A 146 12.23 11.36 8.30
CA LYS A 146 13.38 12.12 8.81
C LYS A 146 13.34 13.59 8.35
N GLU A 147 13.09 13.83 7.07
CA GLU A 147 12.93 15.17 6.50
C GLU A 147 11.82 15.97 7.22
N TYR A 148 10.65 15.35 7.42
CA TYR A 148 9.53 16.00 8.11
C TYR A 148 9.87 16.29 9.58
N ARG A 149 10.51 15.38 10.29
CA ARG A 149 10.95 15.58 11.66
C ARG A 149 11.91 16.76 11.76
N CYS A 150 12.98 16.80 10.96
CA CYS A 150 13.97 17.86 10.95
C CYS A 150 13.40 19.23 10.57
N ARG A 151 12.47 19.28 9.63
CA ARG A 151 11.82 20.50 9.14
C ARG A 151 10.84 21.11 10.15
N LYS A 152 10.20 20.28 10.98
CA LYS A 152 9.11 20.70 11.87
C LYS A 152 9.51 20.86 13.33
N ASN A 153 10.61 20.28 13.76
CA ASN A 153 11.08 20.33 15.14
C ASN A 153 12.53 20.79 15.21
N LYS A 154 12.89 21.48 16.30
CA LYS A 154 14.30 21.70 16.65
C LYS A 154 14.92 20.35 17.06
N SER A 155 16.22 20.18 16.82
CA SER A 155 16.93 18.91 16.96
C SER A 155 16.87 18.27 18.34
N ASP A 156 16.60 19.03 19.40
CA ASP A 156 16.67 18.58 20.79
C ASP A 156 15.31 18.40 21.48
N ASP A 157 14.19 18.61 20.76
CA ASP A 157 12.86 18.45 21.33
C ASP A 157 12.50 16.95 21.45
N GLU A 158 12.28 16.46 22.69
CA GLU A 158 11.80 15.10 22.94
C GLU A 158 10.40 14.87 22.35
N ALA A 159 9.45 15.79 22.58
CA ALA A 159 8.11 15.75 22.01
C ALA A 159 8.06 16.38 20.61
N CYS A 160 7.08 15.99 19.81
CA CYS A 160 6.84 16.66 18.53
C CYS A 160 6.15 18.02 18.75
N SER A 161 6.39 18.98 17.84
CA SER A 161 5.82 20.33 17.92
C SER A 161 4.28 20.38 17.84
N MET A 162 3.63 19.30 17.44
CA MET A 162 2.16 19.22 17.39
C MET A 162 1.53 19.06 18.78
N CYS A 163 2.09 18.18 19.62
CA CYS A 163 1.55 17.87 20.93
C CYS A 163 2.25 18.64 22.05
N GLY A 164 3.55 19.00 21.87
CA GLY A 164 4.35 19.70 22.89
C GLY A 164 4.27 19.01 24.25
N ASP A 165 3.98 19.77 25.28
CA ASP A 165 3.88 19.30 26.65
C ASP A 165 2.76 18.27 26.91
N TYR A 166 1.82 18.14 25.98
CA TYR A 166 0.70 17.17 26.09
C TYR A 166 0.99 15.82 25.40
N CYS A 167 2.18 15.62 24.88
CA CYS A 167 2.60 14.36 24.27
C CYS A 167 2.80 13.22 25.34
#